data_83031a961d4556258696b7b2543bee45
#
_entry.id   83031a961d4556258696b7b2543bee45
#
_cell.length_a   1.000
_cell.length_b   1.000
_cell.length_c   1.000
_cell.angle_alpha   90.00
_cell.angle_beta   90.00
_cell.angle_gamma   90.00
#
_symmetry.space_group_name_H-M   'P 1'
#
loop_
_entity.id
_entity.type
_entity.pdbx_description
1 polymer ?
#
loop_
_entity_poly.entity_id
_entity_poly.type
_entity_poly.pdbx_seq_one_letter_code
_entity_poly.pdbx_strand_id
1 'polypeptide(L)'
;MSGILEGKRILITGVLTESSIAFHTAKLAQEQGAEIILTAFPRPTLTERIAKKLPKPTKVIELDVTNDEHLGRLADIVGEELGGLDGVVHSIGFAPQDALGGNFLNTPFESVATAMHVSAYSLKSLTMACLPLMQNGGSVVGLTFDAQFAWPQYDWMGPAKAALEATSRYMARDLGKQNIRCNLVSAGPLGSMAAKSIPGFGELASVWDSRSPLEWDLKDPEPAGRGVVALLSDWFPKTTGEIVHVDGGLHAIGA
;
A
#
# COMPACT_ATOMS: atom_id res chain seq x y z
N MET A 1 7.31 26.66 7.86
CA MET A 1 6.89 26.22 6.50
C MET A 1 5.75 25.23 6.70
N SER A 2 4.66 25.37 5.95
CA SER A 2 3.57 24.37 5.96
C SER A 2 4.10 23.02 5.44
N GLY A 3 3.58 21.93 5.95
CA GLY A 3 3.95 20.58 5.46
C GLY A 3 3.46 20.34 4.03
N ILE A 4 4.07 19.38 3.34
CA ILE A 4 3.72 19.09 1.92
C ILE A 4 2.33 18.45 1.75
N LEU A 5 1.71 18.02 2.86
CA LEU A 5 0.35 17.49 2.90
C LEU A 5 -0.62 18.37 3.73
N GLU A 6 -0.26 19.65 3.95
CA GLU A 6 -1.09 20.56 4.74
C GLU A 6 -2.52 20.63 4.19
N GLY A 7 -3.50 20.36 5.07
CA GLY A 7 -4.92 20.35 4.73
C GLY A 7 -5.40 19.17 3.88
N LYS A 8 -4.56 18.18 3.55
CA LYS A 8 -4.97 16.96 2.84
C LYS A 8 -5.65 15.98 3.79
N ARG A 9 -6.67 15.30 3.31
CA ARG A 9 -7.44 14.26 4.02
C ARG A 9 -7.14 12.92 3.37
N ILE A 10 -6.62 11.97 4.15
CA ILE A 10 -6.06 10.74 3.59
C ILE A 10 -6.59 9.52 4.33
N LEU A 11 -7.09 8.55 3.57
CA LEU A 11 -7.40 7.21 4.07
C LEU A 11 -6.19 6.31 3.89
N ILE A 12 -5.76 5.64 4.98
CA ILE A 12 -4.59 4.76 4.99
C ILE A 12 -4.99 3.37 5.46
N THR A 13 -4.71 2.36 4.65
CA THR A 13 -4.93 0.95 4.96
C THR A 13 -3.64 0.27 5.42
N GLY A 14 -3.74 -0.87 6.11
CA GLY A 14 -2.60 -1.77 6.37
C GLY A 14 -1.71 -1.40 7.56
N VAL A 15 -2.14 -0.55 8.47
CA VAL A 15 -1.42 -0.22 9.71
C VAL A 15 -1.60 -1.37 10.71
N LEU A 16 -0.70 -2.35 10.68
CA LEU A 16 -0.76 -3.53 11.55
C LEU A 16 0.26 -3.49 12.69
N THR A 17 1.44 -2.91 12.45
CA THR A 17 2.53 -2.78 13.42
C THR A 17 3.28 -1.47 13.19
N GLU A 18 4.09 -1.05 14.14
CA GLU A 18 5.00 0.10 14.00
C GLU A 18 6.04 -0.10 12.90
N SER A 19 6.40 -1.34 12.56
CA SER A 19 7.34 -1.67 11.49
C SER A 19 6.67 -1.75 10.10
N SER A 20 5.37 -1.42 9.97
CA SER A 20 4.71 -1.39 8.66
C SER A 20 4.99 -0.08 7.94
N ILE A 21 5.15 -0.14 6.60
CA ILE A 21 5.24 1.06 5.76
C ILE A 21 4.03 1.99 6.00
N ALA A 22 2.84 1.39 6.15
CA ALA A 22 1.62 2.15 6.40
C ALA A 22 1.65 2.97 7.70
N PHE A 23 2.28 2.45 8.78
CA PHE A 23 2.44 3.22 10.02
C PHE A 23 3.36 4.44 9.81
N HIS A 24 4.50 4.25 9.15
CA HIS A 24 5.42 5.35 8.84
C HIS A 24 4.79 6.36 7.87
N THR A 25 4.03 5.88 6.88
CA THR A 25 3.23 6.75 6.02
C THR A 25 2.23 7.59 6.82
N ALA A 26 1.48 6.97 7.74
CA ALA A 26 0.50 7.65 8.59
C ALA A 26 1.15 8.70 9.49
N LYS A 27 2.26 8.33 10.15
CA LYS A 27 3.05 9.23 10.99
C LYS A 27 3.56 10.43 10.20
N LEU A 28 4.25 10.19 9.08
CA LEU A 28 4.78 11.23 8.22
C LEU A 28 3.68 12.11 7.62
N ALA A 29 2.55 11.53 7.20
CA ALA A 29 1.42 12.30 6.68
C ALA A 29 0.91 13.30 7.71
N GLN A 30 0.73 12.90 8.97
CA GLN A 30 0.33 13.81 10.06
C GLN A 30 1.39 14.86 10.36
N GLU A 31 2.67 14.50 10.38
CA GLU A 31 3.79 15.43 10.56
C GLU A 31 3.86 16.46 9.43
N GLN A 32 3.42 16.09 8.23
CA GLN A 32 3.32 16.96 7.05
C GLN A 32 1.98 17.69 6.92
N GLY A 33 1.13 17.65 7.94
CA GLY A 33 -0.08 18.47 8.04
C GLY A 33 -1.37 17.79 7.59
N ALA A 34 -1.35 16.52 7.20
CA ALA A 34 -2.55 15.80 6.79
C ALA A 34 -3.47 15.45 7.98
N GLU A 35 -4.77 15.39 7.71
CA GLU A 35 -5.75 14.66 8.50
C GLU A 35 -5.88 13.24 7.94
N ILE A 36 -5.88 12.24 8.80
CA ILE A 36 -5.91 10.86 8.36
C ILE A 36 -6.98 10.04 9.04
N ILE A 37 -7.44 9.00 8.36
CA ILE A 37 -8.25 7.93 8.91
C ILE A 37 -7.62 6.58 8.53
N LEU A 38 -7.68 5.61 9.44
CA LEU A 38 -7.10 4.30 9.22
C LEU A 38 -8.19 3.26 9.01
N THR A 39 -7.85 2.19 8.28
CA THR A 39 -8.70 1.00 8.22
C THR A 39 -7.95 -0.23 8.69
N ALA A 40 -8.70 -1.19 9.20
CA ALA A 40 -8.15 -2.45 9.71
C ALA A 40 -9.09 -3.64 9.50
N PHE A 41 -8.50 -4.80 9.22
CA PHE A 41 -9.15 -6.09 9.19
C PHE A 41 -8.10 -7.21 9.40
N PRO A 42 -8.42 -8.32 10.06
CA PRO A 42 -9.66 -8.64 10.78
C PRO A 42 -9.66 -8.17 12.25
N ARG A 43 -8.69 -7.37 12.67
CA ARG A 43 -8.46 -7.00 14.08
C ARG A 43 -8.35 -5.49 14.28
N PRO A 44 -9.46 -4.72 14.22
CA PRO A 44 -9.43 -3.26 14.42
C PRO A 44 -8.74 -2.83 15.72
N THR A 45 -8.96 -3.56 16.83
CA THR A 45 -8.39 -3.26 18.14
C THR A 45 -6.86 -3.29 18.17
N LEU A 46 -6.21 -4.08 17.29
CA LEU A 46 -4.75 -4.08 17.16
C LEU A 46 -4.30 -2.76 16.53
N THR A 47 -4.94 -2.37 15.44
CA THR A 47 -4.63 -1.09 14.77
C THR A 47 -4.93 0.11 15.64
N GLU A 48 -6.02 0.11 16.43
CA GLU A 48 -6.34 1.16 17.40
C GLU A 48 -5.23 1.33 18.45
N ARG A 49 -4.66 0.22 18.92
CA ARG A 49 -3.52 0.26 19.85
C ARG A 49 -2.28 0.89 19.22
N ILE A 50 -2.00 0.54 17.97
CA ILE A 50 -0.87 1.09 17.21
C ILE A 50 -1.10 2.56 16.87
N ALA A 51 -2.33 2.93 16.49
CA ALA A 51 -2.72 4.31 16.18
C ALA A 51 -2.48 5.29 17.33
N LYS A 52 -2.51 4.83 18.59
CA LYS A 52 -2.17 5.65 19.78
C LYS A 52 -0.71 6.14 19.80
N LYS A 53 0.15 5.58 18.95
CA LYS A 53 1.56 5.98 18.81
C LYS A 53 1.78 7.00 17.70
N LEU A 54 0.73 7.33 16.95
CA LEU A 54 0.76 8.39 15.95
C LEU A 54 0.79 9.78 16.62
N PRO A 55 1.31 10.80 15.93
CA PRO A 55 1.39 12.17 16.46
C PRO A 55 0.04 12.76 16.89
N LYS A 56 -1.05 12.40 16.19
CA LYS A 56 -2.41 12.87 16.48
C LYS A 56 -3.37 11.69 16.62
N PRO A 57 -4.41 11.80 17.47
CA PRO A 57 -5.47 10.82 17.56
C PRO A 57 -6.07 10.55 16.17
N THR A 58 -6.34 9.27 15.89
CA THR A 58 -6.81 8.85 14.56
C THR A 58 -7.85 7.75 14.70
N LYS A 59 -8.98 7.92 14.03
CA LYS A 59 -10.06 6.92 13.96
C LYS A 59 -9.61 5.72 13.13
N VAL A 60 -10.03 4.54 13.57
CA VAL A 60 -9.85 3.28 12.85
C VAL A 60 -11.23 2.73 12.44
N ILE A 61 -11.40 2.42 11.16
CA ILE A 61 -12.62 1.83 10.59
C ILE A 61 -12.33 0.36 10.30
N GLU A 62 -13.26 -0.52 10.65
CA GLU A 62 -13.20 -1.91 10.19
C GLU A 62 -13.49 -1.97 8.69
N LEU A 63 -12.57 -2.55 7.92
CA LEU A 63 -12.70 -2.71 6.48
C LEU A 63 -12.05 -4.00 6.01
N ASP A 64 -12.88 -4.95 5.61
CA ASP A 64 -12.50 -6.06 4.74
C ASP A 64 -12.73 -5.65 3.29
N VAL A 65 -11.67 -5.57 2.51
CA VAL A 65 -11.72 -5.16 1.08
C VAL A 65 -12.38 -6.20 0.17
N THR A 66 -12.72 -7.37 0.70
CA THR A 66 -13.48 -8.42 0.01
C THR A 66 -14.96 -8.42 0.38
N ASN A 67 -15.37 -7.56 1.31
CA ASN A 67 -16.75 -7.45 1.78
C ASN A 67 -17.44 -6.23 1.14
N ASP A 68 -18.41 -6.49 0.29
CA ASP A 68 -19.16 -5.45 -0.43
C ASP A 68 -19.94 -4.51 0.50
N GLU A 69 -20.42 -4.99 1.66
CA GLU A 69 -21.11 -4.15 2.64
C GLU A 69 -20.14 -3.17 3.30
N HIS A 70 -18.94 -3.63 3.66
CA HIS A 70 -17.89 -2.76 4.22
C HIS A 70 -17.49 -1.67 3.20
N LEU A 71 -17.27 -2.04 1.94
CA LEU A 71 -16.95 -1.10 0.87
C LEU A 71 -18.11 -0.14 0.59
N GLY A 72 -19.35 -0.62 0.60
CA GLY A 72 -20.54 0.19 0.33
C GLY A 72 -20.79 1.29 1.35
N ARG A 73 -20.38 1.10 2.61
CA ARG A 73 -20.54 2.08 3.71
C ARG A 73 -19.33 3.00 3.91
N LEU A 74 -18.21 2.70 3.24
CA LEU A 74 -16.93 3.37 3.49
C LEU A 74 -17.00 4.88 3.24
N ALA A 75 -17.62 5.30 2.13
CA ALA A 75 -17.74 6.71 1.79
C ALA A 75 -18.53 7.50 2.83
N ASP A 76 -19.63 6.95 3.33
CA ASP A 76 -20.45 7.62 4.36
C ASP A 76 -19.65 7.80 5.65
N ILE A 77 -19.00 6.73 6.14
CA ILE A 77 -18.23 6.78 7.40
C ILE A 77 -17.04 7.75 7.30
N VAL A 78 -16.33 7.72 6.18
CA VAL A 78 -15.17 8.61 5.95
C VAL A 78 -15.63 10.04 5.71
N GLY A 79 -16.75 10.22 5.00
CA GLY A 79 -17.36 11.52 4.75
C GLY A 79 -17.83 12.23 6.01
N GLU A 80 -18.42 11.50 6.95
CA GLU A 80 -18.82 12.01 8.28
C GLU A 80 -17.60 12.48 9.10
N GLU A 81 -16.46 11.80 8.98
CA GLU A 81 -15.26 12.07 9.77
C GLU A 81 -14.37 13.17 9.16
N LEU A 82 -14.12 13.12 7.86
CA LEU A 82 -13.17 14.00 7.16
C LEU A 82 -13.83 15.00 6.21
N GLY A 83 -15.12 14.86 5.90
CA GLY A 83 -15.82 15.72 4.95
C GLY A 83 -15.42 15.52 3.48
N GLY A 84 -14.46 14.66 3.18
CA GLY A 84 -13.96 14.37 1.83
C GLY A 84 -12.60 13.68 1.86
N LEU A 85 -12.06 13.34 0.69
CA LEU A 85 -10.73 12.71 0.56
C LEU A 85 -9.89 13.40 -0.53
N ASP A 86 -8.60 13.52 -0.25
CA ASP A 86 -7.57 14.01 -1.17
C ASP A 86 -6.54 12.89 -1.46
N GLY A 87 -6.54 11.81 -0.68
CA GLY A 87 -5.65 10.69 -0.89
C GLY A 87 -6.14 9.35 -0.33
N VAL A 88 -5.73 8.27 -1.00
CA VAL A 88 -5.97 6.89 -0.57
C VAL A 88 -4.66 6.11 -0.63
N VAL A 89 -4.29 5.45 0.47
CA VAL A 89 -3.12 4.56 0.54
C VAL A 89 -3.59 3.12 0.61
N HIS A 90 -3.27 2.34 -0.41
CA HIS A 90 -3.48 0.91 -0.47
C HIS A 90 -2.22 0.16 -0.05
N SER A 91 -2.15 -0.22 1.22
CA SER A 91 -1.06 -1.01 1.81
C SER A 91 -1.60 -2.38 2.27
N ILE A 92 -2.26 -3.08 1.35
CA ILE A 92 -2.89 -4.38 1.59
C ILE A 92 -2.24 -5.41 0.69
N GLY A 93 -1.98 -6.59 1.24
CA GLY A 93 -1.54 -7.75 0.51
C GLY A 93 -1.72 -8.99 1.37
N PHE A 94 -2.27 -10.04 0.77
CA PHE A 94 -2.45 -11.32 1.42
C PHE A 94 -2.46 -12.43 0.36
N ALA A 95 -1.83 -13.54 0.69
CA ALA A 95 -1.98 -14.80 -0.01
C ALA A 95 -2.13 -15.93 1.01
N PRO A 96 -2.98 -16.94 0.76
CA PRO A 96 -3.00 -18.16 1.55
C PRO A 96 -1.63 -18.84 1.59
N GLN A 97 -1.35 -19.61 2.65
CA GLN A 97 -0.04 -20.23 2.88
C GLN A 97 0.39 -21.15 1.75
N ASP A 98 -0.55 -21.84 1.12
CA ASP A 98 -0.33 -22.75 0.00
C ASP A 98 -0.09 -22.04 -1.35
N ALA A 99 -0.24 -20.73 -1.38
CA ALA A 99 0.08 -19.88 -2.54
C ALA A 99 1.49 -19.24 -2.43
N LEU A 100 2.28 -19.65 -1.45
CA LEU A 100 3.63 -19.18 -1.15
C LEU A 100 4.56 -20.36 -0.85
N GLY A 101 5.87 -20.12 -0.76
CA GLY A 101 6.82 -21.09 -0.21
C GLY A 101 7.27 -22.18 -1.17
N GLY A 102 7.26 -21.93 -2.49
CA GLY A 102 7.73 -22.88 -3.51
C GLY A 102 6.64 -23.83 -4.02
N ASN A 103 5.37 -23.50 -3.79
CA ASN A 103 4.23 -24.33 -4.18
C ASN A 103 3.53 -23.87 -5.47
N PHE A 104 4.16 -23.03 -6.27
CA PHE A 104 3.55 -22.30 -7.41
C PHE A 104 2.71 -23.22 -8.33
N LEU A 105 3.25 -24.35 -8.75
CA LEU A 105 2.59 -25.26 -9.71
C LEU A 105 1.44 -26.08 -9.13
N ASN A 106 1.36 -26.22 -7.80
CA ASN A 106 0.36 -27.06 -7.13
C ASN A 106 -0.67 -26.23 -6.33
N THR A 107 -0.58 -24.89 -6.39
CA THR A 107 -1.51 -24.02 -5.66
C THR A 107 -2.95 -24.19 -6.17
N PRO A 108 -3.93 -24.44 -5.31
CA PRO A 108 -5.34 -24.49 -5.69
C PRO A 108 -5.82 -23.13 -6.22
N PHE A 109 -6.72 -23.17 -7.20
CA PHE A 109 -7.23 -21.93 -7.82
C PHE A 109 -7.90 -20.99 -6.81
N GLU A 110 -8.57 -21.51 -5.81
CA GLU A 110 -9.23 -20.73 -4.75
C GLU A 110 -8.22 -19.88 -3.97
N SER A 111 -7.03 -20.40 -3.72
CA SER A 111 -5.93 -19.67 -3.07
C SER A 111 -5.35 -18.60 -3.99
N VAL A 112 -5.22 -18.91 -5.29
CA VAL A 112 -4.84 -17.93 -6.31
C VAL A 112 -5.87 -16.80 -6.40
N ALA A 113 -7.16 -17.14 -6.48
CA ALA A 113 -8.25 -16.18 -6.55
C ALA A 113 -8.25 -15.25 -5.32
N THR A 114 -8.03 -15.80 -4.13
CA THR A 114 -7.90 -15.02 -2.89
C THR A 114 -6.72 -14.06 -2.94
N ALA A 115 -5.53 -14.53 -3.36
CA ALA A 115 -4.35 -13.68 -3.48
C ALA A 115 -4.59 -12.53 -4.47
N MET A 116 -5.18 -12.81 -5.63
CA MET A 116 -5.51 -11.83 -6.65
C MET A 116 -6.56 -10.83 -6.18
N HIS A 117 -7.61 -11.29 -5.51
CA HIS A 117 -8.68 -10.42 -5.00
C HIS A 117 -8.13 -9.44 -3.97
N VAL A 118 -7.45 -9.95 -2.94
CA VAL A 118 -6.97 -9.14 -1.81
C VAL A 118 -5.77 -8.28 -2.20
N SER A 119 -4.84 -8.77 -3.03
CA SER A 119 -3.56 -8.09 -3.27
C SER A 119 -3.52 -7.25 -4.56
N ALA A 120 -4.50 -7.42 -5.47
CA ALA A 120 -4.56 -6.68 -6.72
C ALA A 120 -5.90 -5.97 -6.94
N TYR A 121 -7.01 -6.72 -7.01
CA TYR A 121 -8.32 -6.17 -7.33
C TYR A 121 -8.82 -5.17 -6.28
N SER A 122 -8.43 -5.36 -5.03
CA SER A 122 -8.81 -4.49 -3.92
C SER A 122 -8.32 -3.04 -4.09
N LEU A 123 -7.26 -2.78 -4.85
CA LEU A 123 -6.87 -1.40 -5.18
C LEU A 123 -8.00 -0.67 -5.90
N LYS A 124 -8.61 -1.33 -6.88
CA LYS A 124 -9.76 -0.78 -7.63
C LYS A 124 -10.99 -0.66 -6.74
N SER A 125 -11.38 -1.71 -6.01
CA SER A 125 -12.61 -1.69 -5.21
C SER A 125 -12.54 -0.66 -4.08
N LEU A 126 -11.41 -0.56 -3.38
CA LEU A 126 -11.17 0.48 -2.37
C LEU A 126 -11.27 1.90 -2.97
N THR A 127 -10.60 2.13 -4.09
CA THR A 127 -10.62 3.45 -4.73
C THR A 127 -12.03 3.82 -5.17
N MET A 128 -12.78 2.88 -5.77
CA MET A 128 -14.15 3.14 -6.21
C MET A 128 -15.09 3.41 -5.02
N ALA A 129 -14.89 2.75 -3.89
CA ALA A 129 -15.63 3.03 -2.66
C ALA A 129 -15.33 4.45 -2.10
N CYS A 130 -14.12 4.96 -2.31
CA CYS A 130 -13.71 6.30 -1.88
C CYS A 130 -14.02 7.40 -2.90
N LEU A 131 -14.27 7.05 -4.16
CA LEU A 131 -14.40 7.99 -5.28
C LEU A 131 -15.44 9.11 -5.05
N PRO A 132 -16.61 8.86 -4.42
CA PRO A 132 -17.59 9.92 -4.14
C PRO A 132 -17.03 11.07 -3.28
N LEU A 133 -15.98 10.82 -2.49
CA LEU A 133 -15.34 11.79 -1.61
C LEU A 133 -14.18 12.55 -2.28
N MET A 134 -13.73 12.13 -3.47
CA MET A 134 -12.57 12.68 -4.18
C MET A 134 -13.00 13.70 -5.26
N GLN A 135 -13.95 14.56 -4.96
CA GLN A 135 -14.60 15.46 -5.93
C GLN A 135 -13.66 16.52 -6.53
N ASN A 136 -12.56 16.83 -5.85
CA ASN A 136 -11.57 17.82 -6.33
C ASN A 136 -10.31 17.13 -6.93
N GLY A 137 -10.40 15.85 -7.27
CA GLY A 137 -9.25 15.05 -7.64
C GLY A 137 -8.54 14.46 -6.42
N GLY A 138 -7.31 13.98 -6.61
CA GLY A 138 -6.55 13.41 -5.51
C GLY A 138 -5.46 12.44 -5.95
N SER A 139 -4.91 11.69 -5.00
CA SER A 139 -3.85 10.74 -5.25
C SER A 139 -4.12 9.38 -4.60
N VAL A 140 -4.10 8.33 -5.40
CA VAL A 140 -4.12 6.93 -4.94
C VAL A 140 -2.70 6.39 -5.00
N VAL A 141 -2.20 5.86 -3.88
CA VAL A 141 -0.86 5.27 -3.83
C VAL A 141 -0.96 3.85 -3.27
N GLY A 142 -0.53 2.88 -4.08
CA GLY A 142 -0.45 1.48 -3.66
C GLY A 142 0.99 1.06 -3.36
N LEU A 143 1.14 -0.04 -2.58
CA LEU A 143 2.43 -0.67 -2.31
C LEU A 143 2.58 -1.94 -3.14
N THR A 144 3.61 -2.00 -3.96
CA THR A 144 4.02 -3.19 -4.70
C THR A 144 5.38 -3.70 -4.23
N PHE A 145 5.74 -4.87 -4.71
CA PHE A 145 7.09 -5.41 -4.70
C PHE A 145 7.41 -5.76 -6.14
N ASP A 146 8.63 -5.49 -6.60
CA ASP A 146 9.00 -5.63 -8.01
C ASP A 146 8.49 -6.94 -8.61
N ALA A 147 7.59 -6.84 -9.58
CA ALA A 147 6.95 -7.97 -10.24
C ALA A 147 7.56 -8.29 -11.62
N GLN A 148 8.71 -7.70 -11.97
CA GLN A 148 9.42 -7.98 -13.21
C GLN A 148 10.16 -9.33 -13.17
N PHE A 149 10.50 -9.80 -11.97
CA PHE A 149 11.26 -11.02 -11.75
C PHE A 149 10.47 -12.04 -10.93
N ALA A 150 10.81 -13.32 -11.11
CA ALA A 150 10.33 -14.40 -10.27
C ALA A 150 11.18 -14.48 -9.00
N TRP A 151 10.67 -13.98 -7.90
CA TRP A 151 11.36 -14.00 -6.61
C TRP A 151 11.22 -15.37 -5.92
N PRO A 152 12.28 -15.86 -5.27
CA PRO A 152 12.23 -17.13 -4.54
C PRO A 152 11.06 -17.15 -3.54
N GLN A 153 10.28 -18.24 -3.55
CA GLN A 153 9.19 -18.51 -2.60
C GLN A 153 8.06 -17.47 -2.52
N TYR A 154 8.06 -16.50 -3.42
CA TYR A 154 7.03 -15.46 -3.51
C TYR A 154 5.80 -15.93 -4.30
N ASP A 155 5.97 -16.91 -5.15
CA ASP A 155 4.94 -17.67 -5.90
C ASP A 155 3.79 -16.80 -6.43
N TRP A 156 2.54 -17.12 -6.07
CA TRP A 156 1.37 -16.39 -6.59
C TRP A 156 1.23 -14.95 -6.09
N MET A 157 1.99 -14.53 -5.10
CA MET A 157 2.08 -13.12 -4.76
C MET A 157 2.79 -12.32 -5.89
N GLY A 158 3.75 -12.91 -6.61
CA GLY A 158 4.37 -12.28 -7.79
C GLY A 158 3.36 -11.92 -8.87
N PRO A 159 2.60 -12.87 -9.43
CA PRO A 159 1.49 -12.59 -10.35
C PRO A 159 0.45 -11.60 -9.80
N ALA A 160 0.13 -11.66 -8.49
CA ALA A 160 -0.78 -10.71 -7.87
C ALA A 160 -0.20 -9.28 -7.86
N LYS A 161 1.11 -9.10 -7.62
CA LYS A 161 1.77 -7.80 -7.73
C LYS A 161 1.84 -7.30 -9.18
N ALA A 162 2.11 -8.17 -10.15
CA ALA A 162 2.04 -7.82 -11.57
C ALA A 162 0.62 -7.34 -11.98
N ALA A 163 -0.41 -8.02 -11.47
CA ALA A 163 -1.80 -7.61 -11.67
C ALA A 163 -2.11 -6.26 -10.99
N LEU A 164 -1.60 -6.02 -9.77
CA LEU A 164 -1.72 -4.73 -9.07
C LEU A 164 -1.10 -3.60 -9.90
N GLU A 165 0.09 -3.82 -10.45
CA GLU A 165 0.80 -2.86 -11.31
C GLU A 165 0.03 -2.57 -12.60
N ALA A 166 -0.51 -3.59 -13.25
CA ALA A 166 -1.38 -3.41 -14.40
C ALA A 166 -2.66 -2.64 -14.01
N THR A 167 -3.31 -3.01 -12.91
CA THR A 167 -4.53 -2.35 -12.40
C THR A 167 -4.28 -0.85 -12.17
N SER A 168 -3.16 -0.47 -11.56
CA SER A 168 -2.83 0.94 -11.31
C SER A 168 -2.74 1.75 -12.61
N ARG A 169 -2.17 1.18 -13.69
CA ARG A 169 -2.09 1.84 -15.00
C ARG A 169 -3.47 2.05 -15.65
N TYR A 170 -4.35 1.05 -15.57
CA TYR A 170 -5.72 1.19 -16.06
C TYR A 170 -6.51 2.22 -15.25
N MET A 171 -6.36 2.24 -13.93
CA MET A 171 -6.98 3.25 -13.06
C MET A 171 -6.45 4.66 -13.37
N ALA A 172 -5.15 4.81 -13.58
CA ALA A 172 -4.55 6.08 -13.99
C ALA A 172 -5.17 6.62 -15.29
N ARG A 173 -5.37 5.75 -16.29
CA ARG A 173 -6.05 6.09 -17.56
C ARG A 173 -7.48 6.56 -17.33
N ASP A 174 -8.24 5.82 -16.53
CA ASP A 174 -9.70 6.02 -16.43
C ASP A 174 -10.06 7.16 -15.45
N LEU A 175 -9.26 7.34 -14.39
CA LEU A 175 -9.49 8.38 -13.36
C LEU A 175 -8.77 9.70 -13.65
N GLY A 176 -7.82 9.72 -14.59
CA GLY A 176 -7.02 10.90 -14.89
C GLY A 176 -7.83 12.13 -15.32
N LYS A 177 -8.96 11.93 -16.02
CA LYS A 177 -9.88 13.03 -16.40
C LYS A 177 -10.59 13.68 -15.20
N GLN A 178 -10.64 12.95 -14.08
CA GLN A 178 -11.16 13.44 -12.79
C GLN A 178 -10.05 14.06 -11.93
N ASN A 179 -8.85 14.27 -12.50
CA ASN A 179 -7.67 14.76 -11.80
C ASN A 179 -7.23 13.85 -10.62
N ILE A 180 -7.48 12.55 -10.73
CA ILE A 180 -7.04 11.55 -9.76
C ILE A 180 -5.83 10.82 -10.33
N ARG A 181 -4.72 10.88 -9.62
CA ARG A 181 -3.48 10.18 -9.93
C ARG A 181 -3.49 8.81 -9.25
N CYS A 182 -2.97 7.79 -9.92
CA CYS A 182 -2.82 6.45 -9.34
C CYS A 182 -1.39 5.97 -9.60
N ASN A 183 -0.59 5.82 -8.54
CA ASN A 183 0.80 5.42 -8.62
C ASN A 183 1.11 4.33 -7.59
N LEU A 184 2.22 3.66 -7.76
CA LEU A 184 2.71 2.65 -6.82
C LEU A 184 4.09 3.02 -6.30
N VAL A 185 4.38 2.60 -5.06
CA VAL A 185 5.73 2.53 -4.52
C VAL A 185 6.14 1.06 -4.49
N SER A 186 7.23 0.73 -5.18
CA SER A 186 7.92 -0.54 -5.09
C SER A 186 9.01 -0.43 -4.03
N ALA A 187 8.75 -0.96 -2.85
CA ALA A 187 9.70 -0.93 -1.73
C ALA A 187 10.58 -2.18 -1.73
N GLY A 188 11.82 -2.02 -1.29
CA GLY A 188 12.67 -3.15 -0.92
C GLY A 188 12.05 -3.98 0.23
N PRO A 189 12.58 -5.18 0.50
CA PRO A 189 12.03 -6.05 1.55
C PRO A 189 12.17 -5.41 2.93
N LEU A 190 11.13 -5.56 3.74
CA LEU A 190 11.10 -5.07 5.12
C LEU A 190 10.65 -6.17 6.06
N GLY A 191 11.22 -6.25 7.25
CA GLY A 191 10.92 -7.26 8.27
C GLY A 191 9.54 -7.09 8.92
N SER A 192 8.51 -6.81 8.12
CA SER A 192 7.12 -6.61 8.52
C SER A 192 6.41 -7.93 8.87
N MET A 193 5.19 -7.86 9.39
CA MET A 193 4.37 -9.05 9.60
C MET A 193 4.06 -9.78 8.29
N ALA A 194 3.81 -9.05 7.21
CA ALA A 194 3.58 -9.64 5.89
C ALA A 194 4.83 -10.39 5.39
N ALA A 195 6.00 -9.83 5.56
CA ALA A 195 7.27 -10.46 5.19
C ALA A 195 7.54 -11.77 5.97
N LYS A 196 7.18 -11.80 7.26
CA LYS A 196 7.34 -13.00 8.12
C LYS A 196 6.44 -14.17 7.70
N SER A 197 5.39 -13.92 6.94
CA SER A 197 4.53 -14.98 6.38
C SER A 197 5.09 -15.62 5.11
N ILE A 198 6.13 -15.04 4.51
CA ILE A 198 6.81 -15.57 3.32
C ILE A 198 7.89 -16.56 3.79
N PRO A 199 7.75 -17.86 3.50
CA PRO A 199 8.83 -18.82 3.77
C PRO A 199 10.11 -18.38 3.03
N GLY A 200 11.29 -18.54 3.64
CA GLY A 200 12.55 -18.17 2.98
C GLY A 200 12.78 -16.65 2.82
N PHE A 201 12.03 -15.79 3.48
CA PHE A 201 12.20 -14.32 3.41
C PHE A 201 13.65 -13.87 3.63
N GLY A 202 14.42 -14.57 4.46
CA GLY A 202 15.83 -14.27 4.70
C GLY A 202 16.71 -14.38 3.44
N GLU A 203 16.45 -15.35 2.57
CA GLU A 203 17.16 -15.51 1.30
C GLU A 203 16.85 -14.33 0.35
N LEU A 204 15.58 -13.98 0.25
CA LEU A 204 15.15 -12.82 -0.54
C LEU A 204 15.80 -11.53 -0.01
N ALA A 205 15.79 -11.32 1.29
CA ALA A 205 16.35 -10.13 1.94
C ALA A 205 17.87 -10.02 1.74
N SER A 206 18.61 -11.14 1.75
CA SER A 206 20.07 -11.16 1.59
C SER A 206 20.55 -10.61 0.24
N VAL A 207 19.69 -10.63 -0.79
CA VAL A 207 19.99 -10.02 -2.10
C VAL A 207 20.16 -8.52 -1.97
N TRP A 208 19.35 -7.86 -1.13
CA TRP A 208 19.46 -6.42 -0.89
C TRP A 208 20.74 -6.05 -0.14
N ASP A 209 21.14 -6.81 0.87
CA ASP A 209 22.37 -6.55 1.62
C ASP A 209 23.61 -6.55 0.73
N SER A 210 23.63 -7.43 -0.29
CA SER A 210 24.80 -7.63 -1.13
C SER A 210 24.82 -6.75 -2.39
N ARG A 211 23.67 -6.25 -2.85
CA ARG A 211 23.54 -5.67 -4.19
C ARG A 211 22.95 -4.26 -4.24
N SER A 212 22.32 -3.77 -3.17
CA SER A 212 21.74 -2.42 -3.18
C SER A 212 22.83 -1.34 -3.19
N PRO A 213 22.86 -0.44 -4.18
CA PRO A 213 23.83 0.67 -4.23
C PRO A 213 23.75 1.62 -3.02
N LEU A 214 22.53 1.85 -2.53
CA LEU A 214 22.29 2.59 -1.29
C LEU A 214 21.92 1.58 -0.22
N GLU A 215 22.76 1.20 0.67
CA GLU A 215 22.47 0.28 1.76
C GLU A 215 20.98 0.22 2.13
N TRP A 216 20.44 -0.99 2.36
CA TRP A 216 19.03 -1.18 2.66
C TRP A 216 18.81 -1.76 4.04
N ASP A 217 18.23 -0.99 4.97
CA ASP A 217 17.88 -1.50 6.30
C ASP A 217 16.49 -2.15 6.28
N LEU A 218 16.46 -3.47 6.48
CA LEU A 218 15.23 -4.27 6.59
C LEU A 218 14.30 -3.84 7.76
N LYS A 219 14.80 -3.02 8.68
CA LYS A 219 14.06 -2.57 9.87
C LYS A 219 13.57 -1.13 9.75
N ASP A 220 14.00 -0.41 8.71
CA ASP A 220 13.60 0.98 8.50
C ASP A 220 12.58 1.13 7.35
N PRO A 221 11.27 1.21 7.66
CA PRO A 221 10.24 1.45 6.66
C PRO A 221 10.07 2.93 6.29
N GLU A 222 10.75 3.84 6.94
CA GLU A 222 10.56 5.28 6.74
C GLU A 222 10.85 5.74 5.30
N PRO A 223 11.93 5.29 4.61
CA PRO A 223 12.19 5.67 3.22
C PRO A 223 11.01 5.35 2.29
N ALA A 224 10.41 4.16 2.43
CA ALA A 224 9.22 3.78 1.67
C ALA A 224 8.01 4.68 2.02
N GLY A 225 7.80 4.96 3.31
CA GLY A 225 6.78 5.90 3.78
C GLY A 225 6.93 7.30 3.19
N ARG A 226 8.17 7.81 3.09
CA ARG A 226 8.48 9.10 2.45
C ARG A 226 8.14 9.08 0.96
N GLY A 227 8.42 7.99 0.26
CA GLY A 227 8.02 7.81 -1.15
C GLY A 227 6.50 7.90 -1.33
N VAL A 228 5.72 7.26 -0.45
CA VAL A 228 4.25 7.34 -0.46
C VAL A 228 3.78 8.77 -0.21
N VAL A 229 4.31 9.44 0.82
CA VAL A 229 3.94 10.83 1.17
C VAL A 229 4.26 11.81 0.03
N ALA A 230 5.40 11.64 -0.63
CA ALA A 230 5.75 12.45 -1.80
C ALA A 230 4.75 12.29 -2.94
N LEU A 231 4.32 11.06 -3.25
CA LEU A 231 3.31 10.79 -4.30
C LEU A 231 1.90 11.26 -3.91
N LEU A 232 1.57 11.32 -2.63
CA LEU A 232 0.30 11.90 -2.14
C LEU A 232 0.28 13.42 -2.28
N SER A 233 1.44 14.07 -2.24
CA SER A 233 1.58 15.52 -2.31
C SER A 233 1.33 16.09 -3.72
N ASP A 234 1.24 17.39 -3.81
CA ASP A 234 1.12 18.11 -5.09
C ASP A 234 2.47 18.31 -5.82
N TRP A 235 3.56 17.71 -5.30
CA TRP A 235 4.88 17.80 -5.94
C TRP A 235 5.01 16.94 -7.20
N PHE A 236 4.11 15.97 -7.40
CA PHE A 236 4.06 15.13 -8.60
C PHE A 236 2.74 15.32 -9.37
N PRO A 237 2.39 16.54 -9.79
CA PRO A 237 1.05 16.86 -10.30
C PRO A 237 0.74 16.21 -11.65
N LYS A 238 1.74 15.73 -12.38
CA LYS A 238 1.60 15.10 -13.70
C LYS A 238 2.16 13.67 -13.75
N THR A 239 2.33 13.04 -12.59
CA THR A 239 2.79 11.65 -12.47
C THR A 239 1.61 10.76 -12.12
N THR A 240 1.26 9.84 -13.02
CA THR A 240 0.20 8.84 -12.82
C THR A 240 0.50 7.59 -13.64
N GLY A 241 0.15 6.42 -13.13
CA GLY A 241 0.48 5.11 -13.71
C GLY A 241 1.93 4.69 -13.51
N GLU A 242 2.66 5.40 -12.64
CA GLU A 242 4.10 5.20 -12.39
C GLU A 242 4.33 4.24 -11.22
N ILE A 243 5.46 3.55 -11.26
CA ILE A 243 6.00 2.73 -10.18
C ILE A 243 7.30 3.37 -9.71
N VAL A 244 7.28 3.98 -8.53
CA VAL A 244 8.46 4.61 -7.94
C VAL A 244 9.18 3.59 -7.06
N HIS A 245 10.41 3.26 -7.42
CA HIS A 245 11.24 2.34 -6.64
C HIS A 245 11.86 3.05 -5.44
N VAL A 246 11.66 2.45 -4.27
CA VAL A 246 12.31 2.82 -3.01
C VAL A 246 12.90 1.53 -2.43
N ASP A 247 14.00 1.08 -3.00
CA ASP A 247 14.58 -0.24 -2.81
C ASP A 247 16.11 -0.24 -2.69
N GLY A 248 16.69 0.92 -2.40
CA GLY A 248 18.13 1.08 -2.38
C GLY A 248 18.80 1.08 -3.77
N GLY A 249 18.00 1.09 -4.84
CA GLY A 249 18.47 1.07 -6.24
C GLY A 249 18.73 -0.33 -6.79
N LEU A 250 18.30 -1.39 -6.09
CA LEU A 250 18.51 -2.77 -6.54
C LEU A 250 17.95 -3.03 -7.92
N HIS A 251 16.73 -2.54 -8.21
CA HIS A 251 16.05 -2.74 -9.49
C HIS A 251 16.86 -2.27 -10.71
N ALA A 252 17.78 -1.31 -10.52
CA ALA A 252 18.59 -0.71 -11.57
C ALA A 252 19.91 -1.47 -11.83
N ILE A 253 20.26 -2.45 -10.99
CA ILE A 253 21.55 -3.15 -11.04
C ILE A 253 21.36 -4.50 -11.75
N GLY A 254 22.13 -4.70 -12.81
CA GLY A 254 22.24 -5.98 -13.48
C GLY A 254 22.88 -7.07 -12.61
N ALA A 255 22.90 -8.32 -13.10
CA ALA A 255 23.47 -9.46 -12.41
C ALA A 255 25.00 -9.35 -12.28
#